data_6b79f4b9c8e4e448d2ae5881796d9e81
#
_entry.id   6b79f4b9c8e4e448d2ae5881796d9e81
#
_cell.length_a   1.000
_cell.length_b   1.000
_cell.length_c   1.000
_cell.angle_alpha   90.00
_cell.angle_beta   90.00
_cell.angle_gamma   90.00
#
_symmetry.space_group_name_H-M   'P 1'
#
loop_
_entity.id
_entity.type
_entity.pdbx_description
1 polymer ?
#
loop_
_entity_poly.entity_id
_entity_poly.type
_entity_poly.pdbx_seq_one_letter_code
_entity_poly.pdbx_strand_id
1 'polypeptide(L)'
;MSNQPKPLIVIAEDDKDLAKIIATHLERAGMQSQICYEAAHVARYLKTNFANLLLLDVHLPDSTGFALMDDLRNDGVNIPVIFLTGENAELKKVKGLEMGGDDYITKPFSFPELIARINAVLRRAETVHDAKITQNTTTTDKPFSFCGAEVNPKRLEVQFPNGAAESIGRKELGIFSYLAANPNSVLTRKNLIHSVWGIHADVRSRSLDQYIVKIRDLYKRHDLTLDGFRTVHGVGYIYDVEGQGQSQT
;
A
#
# COMPACT_ATOMS: atom_id res chain seq x y z
N MET A 1 31.36 0.87 -5.36
CA MET A 1 30.47 -0.04 -4.60
C MET A 1 29.48 0.85 -3.88
N SER A 2 28.25 0.89 -4.31
CA SER A 2 27.19 1.75 -3.74
C SER A 2 26.84 1.25 -2.32
N ASN A 3 27.09 2.09 -1.33
CA ASN A 3 26.81 1.84 0.08
C ASN A 3 25.31 2.13 0.36
N GLN A 4 24.40 1.45 -0.35
CA GLN A 4 22.99 1.54 -0.03
C GLN A 4 22.71 0.63 1.18
N PRO A 5 21.96 1.09 2.17
CA PRO A 5 21.58 0.27 3.31
C PRO A 5 20.77 -0.94 2.83
N LYS A 6 21.12 -2.13 3.33
CA LYS A 6 20.43 -3.38 2.99
C LYS A 6 18.97 -3.29 3.45
N PRO A 7 17.98 -3.66 2.60
CA PRO A 7 16.57 -3.64 3.02
C PRO A 7 16.32 -4.62 4.18
N LEU A 8 15.55 -4.19 5.16
CA LEU A 8 15.16 -4.98 6.33
C LEU A 8 13.77 -5.57 6.12
N ILE A 9 13.69 -6.91 6.19
CA ILE A 9 12.47 -7.69 6.05
C ILE A 9 12.07 -8.26 7.41
N VAL A 10 10.87 -7.93 7.88
CA VAL A 10 10.31 -8.60 9.06
C VAL A 10 9.64 -9.89 8.61
N ILE A 11 9.93 -11.00 9.30
CA ILE A 11 9.37 -12.33 9.04
C ILE A 11 8.45 -12.67 10.21
N ALA A 12 7.16 -12.75 9.98
CA ALA A 12 6.14 -13.21 10.91
C ALA A 12 5.75 -14.65 10.54
N GLU A 13 6.36 -15.64 11.20
CA GLU A 13 6.22 -17.08 10.91
C GLU A 13 6.44 -17.84 12.21
N ASP A 14 5.51 -18.70 12.60
CA ASP A 14 5.59 -19.50 13.83
C ASP A 14 6.47 -20.74 13.68
N ASP A 15 6.58 -21.29 12.47
CA ASP A 15 7.54 -22.35 12.17
C ASP A 15 8.97 -21.79 12.22
N LYS A 16 9.66 -22.12 13.32
CA LYS A 16 11.02 -21.64 13.60
C LYS A 16 12.04 -22.06 12.55
N ASP A 17 11.88 -23.25 11.97
CA ASP A 17 12.82 -23.77 10.98
C ASP A 17 12.59 -23.11 9.64
N LEU A 18 11.33 -22.97 9.21
CA LEU A 18 10.98 -22.21 8.00
C LEU A 18 11.44 -20.76 8.11
N ALA A 19 11.18 -20.08 9.24
CA ALA A 19 11.60 -18.69 9.45
C ALA A 19 13.12 -18.51 9.33
N LYS A 20 13.93 -19.43 9.91
CA LYS A 20 15.39 -19.41 9.79
C LYS A 20 15.87 -19.65 8.36
N ILE A 21 15.22 -20.59 7.65
CA ILE A 21 15.57 -20.87 6.26
C ILE A 21 15.26 -19.64 5.38
N ILE A 22 14.11 -19.02 5.57
CA ILE A 22 13.76 -17.75 4.88
C ILE A 22 14.82 -16.69 5.18
N ALA A 23 15.19 -16.48 6.44
CA ALA A 23 16.19 -15.49 6.85
C ALA A 23 17.56 -15.73 6.16
N THR A 24 17.99 -17.01 6.08
CA THR A 24 19.23 -17.41 5.40
C THR A 24 19.19 -17.03 3.90
N HIS A 25 18.07 -17.27 3.23
CA HIS A 25 17.93 -16.93 1.81
C HIS A 25 17.87 -15.41 1.59
N LEU A 26 17.23 -14.65 2.50
CA LEU A 26 17.23 -13.19 2.47
C LEU A 26 18.65 -12.63 2.63
N GLU A 27 19.43 -13.15 3.57
CA GLU A 27 20.83 -12.74 3.78
C GLU A 27 21.67 -12.98 2.53
N ARG A 28 21.55 -14.16 1.90
CA ARG A 28 22.23 -14.48 0.63
C ARG A 28 21.82 -13.55 -0.52
N ALA A 29 20.59 -13.05 -0.49
CA ALA A 29 20.08 -12.07 -1.45
C ALA A 29 20.45 -10.61 -1.09
N GLY A 30 21.28 -10.40 -0.05
CA GLY A 30 21.74 -9.07 0.37
C GLY A 30 20.75 -8.28 1.21
N MET A 31 19.75 -8.92 1.81
CA MET A 31 18.75 -8.32 2.68
C MET A 31 19.03 -8.64 4.16
N GLN A 32 18.57 -7.80 5.05
CA GLN A 32 18.53 -8.08 6.49
C GLN A 32 17.17 -8.67 6.87
N SER A 33 17.10 -9.42 7.97
CA SER A 33 15.84 -9.97 8.46
C SER A 33 15.69 -9.82 9.96
N GLN A 34 14.45 -9.63 10.41
CA GLN A 34 14.00 -9.73 11.80
C GLN A 34 12.92 -10.79 11.88
N ILE A 35 13.14 -11.83 12.67
CA ILE A 35 12.17 -12.90 12.86
C ILE A 35 11.29 -12.59 14.06
N CYS A 36 9.99 -12.74 13.90
CA CYS A 36 8.96 -12.65 14.91
C CYS A 36 8.07 -13.92 14.81
N TYR A 37 7.86 -14.63 15.91
CA TYR A 37 7.08 -15.87 15.92
C TYR A 37 5.61 -15.68 16.31
N GLU A 38 5.24 -14.46 16.70
CA GLU A 38 3.91 -14.09 17.21
C GLU A 38 3.51 -12.71 16.67
N ALA A 39 2.22 -12.49 16.47
CA ALA A 39 1.66 -11.21 16.00
C ALA A 39 1.99 -10.07 16.98
N ALA A 40 1.87 -10.30 18.28
CA ALA A 40 2.19 -9.32 19.31
C ALA A 40 3.66 -8.84 19.25
N HIS A 41 4.58 -9.73 18.85
CA HIS A 41 5.99 -9.36 18.67
C HIS A 41 6.16 -8.47 17.42
N VAL A 42 5.51 -8.80 16.31
CA VAL A 42 5.51 -7.97 15.09
C VAL A 42 5.00 -6.57 15.38
N ALA A 43 3.82 -6.46 16.00
CA ALA A 43 3.20 -5.17 16.34
C ALA A 43 4.11 -4.31 17.22
N ARG A 44 4.70 -4.90 18.27
CA ARG A 44 5.63 -4.20 19.15
C ARG A 44 6.89 -3.76 18.42
N TYR A 45 7.48 -4.62 17.58
CA TYR A 45 8.68 -4.30 16.83
C TYR A 45 8.45 -3.15 15.87
N LEU A 46 7.37 -3.18 15.08
CA LEU A 46 7.07 -2.17 14.06
C LEU A 46 6.60 -0.82 14.63
N LYS A 47 6.23 -0.76 15.92
CA LYS A 47 5.96 0.53 16.60
C LYS A 47 7.21 1.39 16.82
N THR A 48 8.37 0.76 16.93
CA THR A 48 9.62 1.45 17.29
C THR A 48 10.72 1.29 16.26
N ASN A 49 10.58 0.40 15.29
CA ASN A 49 11.59 0.12 14.30
C ASN A 49 11.02 0.25 12.89
N PHE A 50 11.86 0.72 11.98
CA PHE A 50 11.56 0.75 10.56
C PHE A 50 11.81 -0.62 9.92
N ALA A 51 10.97 -1.01 8.95
CA ALA A 51 11.21 -2.14 8.07
C ALA A 51 10.74 -1.83 6.66
N ASN A 52 11.34 -2.47 5.66
CA ASN A 52 11.03 -2.24 4.26
C ASN A 52 9.89 -3.12 3.76
N LEU A 53 9.68 -4.29 4.39
CA LEU A 53 8.64 -5.24 4.02
C LEU A 53 8.34 -6.19 5.19
N LEU A 54 7.09 -6.63 5.29
CA LEU A 54 6.64 -7.68 6.19
C LEU A 54 6.25 -8.93 5.38
N LEU A 55 6.95 -10.05 5.63
CA LEU A 55 6.48 -11.38 5.27
C LEU A 55 5.58 -11.87 6.39
N LEU A 56 4.33 -12.21 6.10
CA LEU A 56 3.32 -12.45 7.11
C LEU A 56 2.59 -13.78 6.86
N ASP A 57 2.80 -14.75 7.74
CA ASP A 57 1.95 -15.94 7.73
C ASP A 57 0.50 -15.54 8.08
N VAL A 58 -0.42 -16.15 7.37
CA VAL A 58 -1.86 -16.01 7.63
C VAL A 58 -2.23 -16.62 8.98
N HIS A 59 -1.50 -17.66 9.42
CA HIS A 59 -1.75 -18.36 10.68
C HIS A 59 -0.62 -18.11 11.65
N LEU A 60 -0.84 -17.31 12.68
CA LEU A 60 0.05 -17.11 13.80
C LEU A 60 -0.59 -17.67 15.09
N PRO A 61 0.20 -18.08 16.08
CA PRO A 61 -0.34 -18.75 17.26
C PRO A 61 -1.27 -17.89 18.12
N ASP A 62 -1.06 -16.58 18.10
CA ASP A 62 -1.78 -15.60 18.93
C ASP A 62 -2.80 -14.75 18.13
N SER A 63 -2.77 -14.79 16.79
CA SER A 63 -3.68 -14.02 15.93
C SER A 63 -3.67 -14.54 14.50
N THR A 64 -4.55 -14.02 13.65
CA THR A 64 -4.42 -14.20 12.20
C THR A 64 -3.58 -13.09 11.60
N GLY A 65 -2.79 -13.40 10.54
CA GLY A 65 -2.02 -12.39 9.82
C GLY A 65 -2.91 -11.26 9.28
N PHE A 66 -4.17 -11.55 8.96
CA PHE A 66 -5.12 -10.53 8.51
C PHE A 66 -5.50 -9.56 9.63
N ALA A 67 -5.80 -10.07 10.83
CA ALA A 67 -6.12 -9.23 11.98
C ALA A 67 -4.91 -8.36 12.37
N LEU A 68 -3.70 -8.96 12.40
CA LEU A 68 -2.48 -8.20 12.65
C LEU A 68 -2.28 -7.08 11.62
N MET A 69 -2.53 -7.34 10.34
CA MET A 69 -2.40 -6.31 9.31
C MET A 69 -3.39 -5.17 9.51
N ASP A 70 -4.64 -5.46 9.86
CA ASP A 70 -5.65 -4.44 10.18
C ASP A 70 -5.22 -3.59 11.37
N ASP A 71 -4.74 -4.22 12.45
CA ASP A 71 -4.24 -3.52 13.63
C ASP A 71 -3.04 -2.61 13.27
N LEU A 72 -2.09 -3.11 12.48
CA LEU A 72 -0.95 -2.31 12.02
C LEU A 72 -1.39 -1.11 11.17
N ARG A 73 -2.39 -1.27 10.29
CA ARG A 73 -2.94 -0.17 9.48
C ARG A 73 -3.66 0.87 10.33
N ASN A 74 -4.41 0.42 11.35
CA ASN A 74 -5.07 1.31 12.31
C ASN A 74 -4.06 2.09 13.16
N ASP A 75 -2.92 1.46 13.50
CA ASP A 75 -1.78 2.11 14.18
C ASP A 75 -0.92 2.98 13.24
N GLY A 76 -1.29 3.16 11.97
CA GLY A 76 -0.57 3.99 10.99
C GLY A 76 0.66 3.34 10.37
N VAL A 77 0.91 2.05 10.63
CA VAL A 77 2.04 1.31 10.05
C VAL A 77 1.74 0.87 8.63
N ASN A 78 2.31 1.55 7.65
CA ASN A 78 2.04 1.39 6.21
C ASN A 78 3.19 0.71 5.44
N ILE A 79 3.77 -0.35 6.00
CA ILE A 79 4.81 -1.11 5.30
C ILE A 79 4.20 -2.07 4.26
N PRO A 80 4.92 -2.40 3.17
CA PRO A 80 4.50 -3.44 2.24
C PRO A 80 4.37 -4.80 2.92
N VAL A 81 3.33 -5.59 2.57
CA VAL A 81 3.05 -6.91 3.15
C VAL A 81 2.92 -7.95 2.06
N ILE A 82 3.70 -9.04 2.19
CA ILE A 82 3.52 -10.27 1.41
C ILE A 82 2.97 -11.33 2.37
N PHE A 83 1.79 -11.87 2.06
CA PHE A 83 1.24 -12.96 2.84
C PHE A 83 1.81 -14.31 2.42
N LEU A 84 2.15 -15.15 3.42
CA LEU A 84 2.46 -16.56 3.25
C LEU A 84 1.22 -17.37 3.65
N THR A 85 0.73 -18.27 2.80
CA THR A 85 -0.54 -18.97 3.05
C THR A 85 -0.49 -20.43 2.58
N GLY A 86 -1.21 -21.33 3.25
CA GLY A 86 -1.36 -22.72 2.85
C GLY A 86 -2.33 -22.95 1.69
N GLU A 87 -2.47 -24.21 1.23
CA GLU A 87 -3.12 -24.62 -0.04
C GLU A 87 -4.59 -24.20 -0.25
N ASN A 88 -5.35 -23.83 0.76
CA ASN A 88 -6.76 -23.41 0.58
C ASN A 88 -6.92 -21.92 0.25
N ALA A 89 -6.06 -21.41 -0.61
CA ALA A 89 -5.74 -20.00 -0.75
C ALA A 89 -6.67 -19.18 -1.65
N GLU A 90 -7.52 -19.75 -2.50
CA GLU A 90 -8.30 -18.91 -3.43
C GLU A 90 -9.25 -17.96 -2.72
N LEU A 91 -9.98 -18.41 -1.70
CA LEU A 91 -10.85 -17.56 -0.89
C LEU A 91 -10.06 -16.62 0.04
N LYS A 92 -8.87 -17.06 0.51
CA LYS A 92 -8.00 -16.26 1.39
C LYS A 92 -7.16 -15.25 0.60
N LYS A 93 -6.73 -15.57 -0.63
CA LYS A 93 -6.10 -14.61 -1.57
C LYS A 93 -7.01 -13.43 -1.85
N VAL A 94 -8.30 -13.69 -2.11
CA VAL A 94 -9.29 -12.64 -2.34
C VAL A 94 -9.42 -11.74 -1.10
N LYS A 95 -9.56 -12.35 0.09
CA LYS A 95 -9.73 -11.60 1.35
C LYS A 95 -8.53 -10.74 1.69
N GLY A 96 -7.33 -11.23 1.52
CA GLY A 96 -6.14 -10.50 1.89
C GLY A 96 -5.73 -9.42 0.89
N LEU A 97 -6.00 -9.59 -0.42
CA LEU A 97 -5.87 -8.52 -1.40
C LEU A 97 -6.92 -7.43 -1.16
N GLU A 98 -8.12 -7.81 -0.73
CA GLU A 98 -9.17 -6.88 -0.29
C GLU A 98 -8.72 -6.06 0.92
N MET A 99 -7.88 -6.63 1.80
CA MET A 99 -7.35 -5.99 3.00
C MET A 99 -6.05 -5.20 2.77
N GLY A 100 -5.54 -5.12 1.53
CA GLY A 100 -4.40 -4.26 1.18
C GLY A 100 -3.03 -4.91 1.26
N GLY A 101 -2.92 -6.24 1.19
CA GLY A 101 -1.66 -6.95 0.95
C GLY A 101 -1.07 -6.59 -0.40
N ASP A 102 0.27 -6.53 -0.51
CA ASP A 102 0.98 -6.17 -1.73
C ASP A 102 1.27 -7.37 -2.63
N ASP A 103 1.34 -8.59 -2.08
CA ASP A 103 1.44 -9.86 -2.80
C ASP A 103 1.09 -11.06 -1.91
N TYR A 104 0.97 -12.26 -2.52
CA TYR A 104 0.66 -13.54 -1.88
C TYR A 104 1.55 -14.64 -2.39
N ILE A 105 2.02 -15.49 -1.47
CA ILE A 105 2.80 -16.68 -1.79
C ILE A 105 2.14 -17.89 -1.12
N THR A 106 1.83 -18.91 -1.91
CA THR A 106 1.26 -20.17 -1.40
C THR A 106 2.36 -21.09 -0.92
N LYS A 107 2.21 -21.64 0.29
CA LYS A 107 3.05 -22.74 0.79
C LYS A 107 2.56 -24.08 0.19
N PRO A 108 3.46 -24.96 -0.31
CA PRO A 108 4.91 -24.78 -0.38
C PRO A 108 5.34 -23.86 -1.54
N PHE A 109 6.37 -23.06 -1.33
CA PHE A 109 6.94 -22.14 -2.33
C PHE A 109 8.43 -22.43 -2.56
N SER A 110 8.96 -21.97 -3.69
CA SER A 110 10.40 -21.96 -3.94
C SER A 110 11.04 -20.66 -3.41
N PHE A 111 12.25 -20.77 -2.84
CA PHE A 111 12.97 -19.58 -2.34
C PHE A 111 13.33 -18.58 -3.48
N PRO A 112 13.71 -19.03 -4.69
CA PRO A 112 13.86 -18.11 -5.81
C PRO A 112 12.60 -17.30 -6.12
N GLU A 113 11.40 -17.92 -6.04
CA GLU A 113 10.13 -17.23 -6.21
C GLU A 113 9.90 -16.20 -5.10
N LEU A 114 10.11 -16.60 -3.84
CA LEU A 114 9.99 -15.70 -2.69
C LEU A 114 10.85 -14.45 -2.86
N ILE A 115 12.15 -14.63 -3.19
CA ILE A 115 13.09 -13.53 -3.40
C ILE A 115 12.67 -12.64 -4.58
N ALA A 116 12.24 -13.24 -5.70
CA ALA A 116 11.77 -12.49 -6.86
C ALA A 116 10.55 -11.60 -6.53
N ARG A 117 9.59 -12.12 -5.75
CA ARG A 117 8.40 -11.39 -5.32
C ARG A 117 8.74 -10.29 -4.32
N ILE A 118 9.61 -10.56 -3.34
CA ILE A 118 10.12 -9.53 -2.42
C ILE A 118 10.76 -8.39 -3.19
N ASN A 119 11.68 -8.69 -4.11
CA ASN A 119 12.33 -7.67 -4.94
C ASN A 119 11.32 -6.88 -5.79
N ALA A 120 10.29 -7.55 -6.33
CA ALA A 120 9.24 -6.88 -7.09
C ALA A 120 8.41 -5.92 -6.21
N VAL A 121 8.10 -6.30 -4.96
CA VAL A 121 7.37 -5.46 -4.02
C VAL A 121 8.24 -4.31 -3.53
N LEU A 122 9.50 -4.57 -3.15
CA LEU A 122 10.46 -3.54 -2.74
C LEU A 122 10.68 -2.51 -3.86
N ARG A 123 10.96 -2.96 -5.07
CA ARG A 123 11.11 -2.07 -6.24
C ARG A 123 9.86 -1.23 -6.46
N ARG A 124 8.65 -1.78 -6.34
CA ARG A 124 7.40 -1.02 -6.42
C ARG A 124 7.26 -0.01 -5.28
N ALA A 125 7.75 -0.35 -4.10
CA ALA A 125 7.80 0.57 -2.96
C ALA A 125 8.89 1.64 -3.13
N GLU A 126 10.03 1.31 -3.77
CA GLU A 126 11.13 2.22 -4.10
C GLU A 126 10.84 3.07 -5.35
N THR A 127 10.17 2.52 -6.37
CA THR A 127 9.77 3.32 -7.55
C THR A 127 8.74 4.39 -7.22
N VAL A 128 8.06 4.31 -6.10
CA VAL A 128 7.38 5.46 -5.51
C VAL A 128 8.41 6.48 -4.97
N HIS A 129 9.65 6.06 -4.65
CA HIS A 129 10.76 6.94 -4.26
C HIS A 129 11.65 7.36 -5.44
N ASP A 130 11.85 6.51 -6.45
CA ASP A 130 12.89 6.69 -7.50
C ASP A 130 12.37 6.85 -8.93
N ALA A 131 11.05 6.95 -9.16
CA ALA A 131 10.47 7.24 -10.48
C ALA A 131 10.79 8.67 -10.96
N LYS A 132 12.08 9.02 -10.91
CA LYS A 132 12.63 10.25 -11.49
C LYS A 132 13.21 10.06 -12.88
N ILE A 133 13.12 8.88 -13.50
CA ILE A 133 13.62 8.70 -14.87
C ILE A 133 12.67 7.79 -15.66
N THR A 134 12.03 8.42 -16.63
CA THR A 134 11.35 7.95 -17.83
C THR A 134 9.87 7.59 -17.74
N GLN A 135 9.08 8.56 -18.22
CA GLN A 135 7.78 8.52 -18.91
C GLN A 135 6.50 8.38 -18.07
N ASN A 136 5.88 9.54 -17.83
CA ASN A 136 4.44 9.79 -17.69
C ASN A 136 3.66 9.20 -16.51
N THR A 137 4.22 9.25 -15.26
CA THR A 137 3.41 9.44 -14.05
C THR A 137 4.19 10.29 -13.06
N THR A 138 3.96 11.60 -13.10
CA THR A 138 4.52 12.58 -12.15
C THR A 138 3.91 12.36 -10.77
N THR A 139 4.46 11.42 -9.99
CA THR A 139 4.30 11.51 -8.54
C THR A 139 5.32 12.53 -8.05
N THR A 140 4.94 13.78 -7.99
CA THR A 140 5.79 14.84 -7.45
C THR A 140 6.04 14.54 -5.96
N ASP A 141 7.30 14.47 -5.55
CA ASP A 141 7.73 14.50 -4.13
C ASP A 141 7.27 15.78 -3.40
N LYS A 142 6.61 16.65 -4.11
CA LYS A 142 6.09 17.92 -3.60
C LYS A 142 4.64 17.75 -3.18
N PRO A 143 4.23 18.42 -2.12
CA PRO A 143 2.81 18.54 -1.80
C PRO A 143 2.01 19.04 -3.00
N PHE A 144 0.82 18.52 -3.17
CA PHE A 144 -0.11 18.89 -4.24
C PHE A 144 -1.52 19.05 -3.72
N SER A 145 -2.29 19.92 -4.34
CA SER A 145 -3.69 20.14 -3.96
C SER A 145 -4.60 19.07 -4.57
N PHE A 146 -5.55 18.58 -3.78
CA PHE A 146 -6.62 17.70 -4.21
C PHE A 146 -7.92 18.08 -3.51
N CYS A 147 -8.92 18.51 -4.25
CA CYS A 147 -10.23 18.93 -3.73
C CYS A 147 -10.13 19.83 -2.48
N GLY A 148 -9.30 20.89 -2.55
CA GLY A 148 -9.19 21.89 -1.47
C GLY A 148 -8.32 21.51 -0.28
N ALA A 149 -7.80 20.28 -0.20
CA ALA A 149 -6.80 19.86 0.79
C ALA A 149 -5.42 19.70 0.13
N GLU A 150 -4.35 19.72 0.95
CA GLU A 150 -2.99 19.51 0.49
C GLU A 150 -2.54 18.10 0.84
N VAL A 151 -2.16 17.30 -0.17
CA VAL A 151 -1.62 15.96 -0.01
C VAL A 151 -0.10 16.03 0.02
N ASN A 152 0.52 15.57 1.11
CA ASN A 152 1.97 15.53 1.28
C ASN A 152 2.50 14.09 1.09
N PRO A 153 3.12 13.76 -0.06
CA PRO A 153 3.59 12.41 -0.35
C PRO A 153 4.68 11.92 0.59
N LYS A 154 5.58 12.83 1.04
CA LYS A 154 6.70 12.46 1.92
C LYS A 154 6.25 12.11 3.33
N ARG A 155 5.21 12.77 3.81
CA ARG A 155 4.69 12.58 5.17
C ARG A 155 3.54 11.57 5.22
N LEU A 156 3.04 11.14 4.06
CA LEU A 156 1.85 10.30 3.93
C LEU A 156 0.67 10.91 4.72
N GLU A 157 0.39 12.19 4.46
CA GLU A 157 -0.66 12.91 5.16
C GLU A 157 -1.44 13.82 4.21
N VAL A 158 -2.67 14.11 4.60
CA VAL A 158 -3.53 15.13 3.99
C VAL A 158 -3.71 16.24 5.00
N GLN A 159 -3.39 17.47 4.61
CA GLN A 159 -3.59 18.66 5.41
C GLN A 159 -4.83 19.40 4.92
N PHE A 160 -5.75 19.65 5.84
CA PHE A 160 -7.03 20.29 5.56
C PHE A 160 -6.99 21.80 5.86
N PRO A 161 -7.86 22.61 5.22
CA PRO A 161 -7.90 24.07 5.44
C PRO A 161 -8.20 24.47 6.89
N ASN A 162 -8.85 23.61 7.67
CA ASN A 162 -9.11 23.81 9.10
C ASN A 162 -7.87 23.60 9.99
N GLY A 163 -6.70 23.32 9.41
CA GLY A 163 -5.44 23.08 10.10
C GLY A 163 -5.24 21.64 10.58
N ALA A 164 -6.24 20.77 10.41
CA ALA A 164 -6.08 19.35 10.73
C ALA A 164 -5.20 18.62 9.70
N ALA A 165 -4.42 17.66 10.18
CA ALA A 165 -3.65 16.75 9.34
C ALA A 165 -4.00 15.31 9.66
N GLU A 166 -4.25 14.50 8.64
CA GLU A 166 -4.60 13.09 8.75
C GLU A 166 -3.62 12.22 7.98
N SER A 167 -3.16 11.14 8.61
CA SER A 167 -2.30 10.17 7.96
C SER A 167 -3.07 9.33 6.95
N ILE A 168 -2.44 9.08 5.80
CA ILE A 168 -2.99 8.23 4.73
C ILE A 168 -2.04 7.09 4.41
N GLY A 169 -2.60 5.98 3.91
CA GLY A 169 -1.80 4.86 3.44
C GLY A 169 -1.22 5.09 2.04
N ARG A 170 -0.25 4.24 1.67
CA ARG A 170 0.39 4.30 0.34
C ARG A 170 -0.61 4.09 -0.81
N LYS A 171 -1.67 3.31 -0.59
CA LYS A 171 -2.70 3.07 -1.63
C LYS A 171 -3.58 4.30 -1.84
N GLU A 172 -3.98 4.96 -0.76
CA GLU A 172 -4.70 6.24 -0.81
C GLU A 172 -3.83 7.29 -1.51
N LEU A 173 -2.54 7.42 -1.12
CA LEU A 173 -1.61 8.32 -1.79
C LEU A 173 -1.49 7.99 -3.28
N GLY A 174 -1.36 6.71 -3.65
CA GLY A 174 -1.29 6.27 -5.04
C GLY A 174 -2.54 6.69 -5.84
N ILE A 175 -3.72 6.57 -5.25
CA ILE A 175 -4.99 7.00 -5.87
C ILE A 175 -4.99 8.53 -6.05
N PHE A 176 -4.67 9.30 -5.00
CA PHE A 176 -4.58 10.76 -5.08
C PHE A 176 -3.61 11.20 -6.17
N SER A 177 -2.40 10.65 -6.17
CA SER A 177 -1.34 11.01 -7.11
C SER A 177 -1.73 10.70 -8.55
N TYR A 178 -2.35 9.53 -8.79
CA TYR A 178 -2.74 9.15 -10.14
C TYR A 178 -3.91 9.98 -10.67
N LEU A 179 -4.88 10.32 -9.82
CA LEU A 179 -5.98 11.23 -10.16
C LEU A 179 -5.46 12.64 -10.45
N ALA A 180 -4.60 13.17 -9.56
CA ALA A 180 -4.03 14.52 -9.71
C ALA A 180 -3.10 14.65 -10.94
N ALA A 181 -2.42 13.56 -11.33
CA ALA A 181 -1.59 13.55 -12.53
C ALA A 181 -2.37 13.43 -13.85
N ASN A 182 -3.67 13.07 -13.78
CA ASN A 182 -4.53 12.91 -14.95
C ASN A 182 -5.85 13.69 -14.79
N PRO A 183 -5.78 15.03 -14.57
CA PRO A 183 -6.97 15.82 -14.37
C PRO A 183 -7.83 15.83 -15.64
N ASN A 184 -9.13 16.02 -15.44
CA ASN A 184 -10.13 16.14 -16.51
C ASN A 184 -10.23 14.92 -17.44
N SER A 185 -9.69 13.75 -16.98
CA SER A 185 -9.70 12.51 -17.73
C SER A 185 -10.46 11.42 -16.97
N VAL A 186 -11.29 10.68 -17.68
CA VAL A 186 -11.97 9.51 -17.09
C VAL A 186 -10.98 8.35 -16.96
N LEU A 187 -10.64 8.01 -15.73
CA LEU A 187 -9.75 6.91 -15.40
C LEU A 187 -10.56 5.65 -15.12
N THR A 188 -10.33 4.61 -15.91
CA THR A 188 -11.01 3.32 -15.70
C THR A 188 -10.58 2.68 -14.37
N ARG A 189 -11.45 1.87 -13.76
CA ARG A 189 -11.10 1.06 -12.59
C ARG A 189 -9.84 0.25 -12.81
N LYS A 190 -9.71 -0.34 -14.00
CA LYS A 190 -8.54 -1.12 -14.39
C LYS A 190 -7.26 -0.27 -14.38
N ASN A 191 -7.29 0.93 -14.93
CA ASN A 191 -6.13 1.82 -14.96
C ASN A 191 -5.70 2.26 -13.56
N LEU A 192 -6.66 2.61 -12.68
CA LEU A 192 -6.40 2.94 -11.28
C LEU A 192 -5.80 1.75 -10.52
N ILE A 193 -6.38 0.55 -10.68
CA ILE A 193 -5.86 -0.66 -10.06
C ILE A 193 -4.43 -0.94 -10.55
N HIS A 194 -4.19 -0.92 -11.87
CA HIS A 194 -2.86 -1.16 -12.42
C HIS A 194 -1.82 -0.13 -11.96
N SER A 195 -2.21 1.14 -11.84
CA SER A 195 -1.31 2.20 -11.37
C SER A 195 -0.96 2.04 -9.90
N VAL A 196 -1.93 1.70 -9.05
CA VAL A 196 -1.76 1.68 -7.59
C VAL A 196 -1.29 0.33 -7.06
N TRP A 197 -1.70 -0.79 -7.70
CA TRP A 197 -1.37 -2.16 -7.28
C TRP A 197 -0.42 -2.88 -8.23
N GLY A 198 -0.20 -2.35 -9.44
CA GLY A 198 0.67 -2.94 -10.47
C GLY A 198 -0.10 -3.73 -11.54
N ILE A 199 0.54 -3.89 -12.72
CA ILE A 199 -0.09 -4.48 -13.94
C ILE A 199 -0.52 -5.94 -13.74
N HIS A 200 0.14 -6.68 -12.85
CA HIS A 200 -0.15 -8.10 -12.57
C HIS A 200 -1.00 -8.30 -11.32
N ALA A 201 -1.54 -7.21 -10.74
CA ALA A 201 -2.41 -7.34 -9.59
C ALA A 201 -3.78 -7.90 -10.04
N ASP A 202 -4.08 -9.12 -9.60
CA ASP A 202 -5.44 -9.69 -9.71
C ASP A 202 -6.36 -9.10 -8.63
N VAL A 203 -6.47 -7.77 -8.66
CA VAL A 203 -7.27 -6.99 -7.70
C VAL A 203 -8.67 -6.80 -8.29
N ARG A 204 -9.67 -7.32 -7.61
CA ARG A 204 -11.07 -7.06 -7.98
C ARG A 204 -11.41 -5.59 -7.75
N SER A 205 -12.30 -5.03 -8.55
CA SER A 205 -12.72 -3.62 -8.46
C SER A 205 -13.27 -3.20 -7.09
N ARG A 206 -13.74 -4.15 -6.28
CA ARG A 206 -14.25 -3.91 -4.92
C ARG A 206 -13.18 -3.34 -3.97
N SER A 207 -11.91 -3.75 -4.11
CA SER A 207 -10.83 -3.19 -3.27
C SER A 207 -10.61 -1.71 -3.54
N LEU A 208 -10.62 -1.30 -4.81
CA LEU A 208 -10.54 0.12 -5.17
C LEU A 208 -11.72 0.90 -4.57
N ASP A 209 -12.94 0.36 -4.69
CA ASP A 209 -14.15 1.02 -4.20
C ASP A 209 -14.07 1.27 -2.67
N GLN A 210 -13.49 0.36 -1.89
CA GLN A 210 -13.25 0.55 -0.44
C GLN A 210 -12.30 1.71 -0.15
N TYR A 211 -11.20 1.84 -0.91
CA TYR A 211 -10.29 2.98 -0.77
C TYR A 211 -10.95 4.30 -1.17
N ILE A 212 -11.80 4.29 -2.19
CA ILE A 212 -12.59 5.47 -2.57
C ILE A 212 -13.56 5.87 -1.46
N VAL A 213 -14.20 4.90 -0.79
CA VAL A 213 -15.05 5.17 0.39
C VAL A 213 -14.22 5.78 1.51
N LYS A 214 -13.05 5.21 1.85
CA LYS A 214 -12.15 5.77 2.87
C LYS A 214 -11.75 7.23 2.57
N ILE A 215 -11.41 7.53 1.32
CA ILE A 215 -11.06 8.90 0.88
C ILE A 215 -12.27 9.83 1.06
N ARG A 216 -13.46 9.39 0.70
CA ARG A 216 -14.69 10.19 0.89
C ARG A 216 -15.00 10.45 2.35
N ASP A 217 -14.86 9.44 3.19
CA ASP A 217 -15.07 9.56 4.62
C ASP A 217 -14.02 10.46 5.28
N LEU A 218 -12.77 10.39 4.81
CA LEU A 218 -11.69 11.28 5.24
C LEU A 218 -12.06 12.75 5.04
N TYR A 219 -12.48 13.12 3.84
CA TYR A 219 -12.88 14.50 3.52
C TYR A 219 -14.13 14.94 4.28
N LYS A 220 -15.13 14.04 4.37
CA LYS A 220 -16.37 14.30 5.10
C LYS A 220 -16.13 14.59 6.59
N ARG A 221 -15.16 13.94 7.25
CA ARG A 221 -14.80 14.21 8.65
C ARG A 221 -14.27 15.63 8.88
N HIS A 222 -13.77 16.28 7.83
CA HIS A 222 -13.23 17.64 7.87
C HIS A 222 -14.13 18.67 7.18
N ASP A 223 -15.42 18.34 7.00
CA ASP A 223 -16.43 19.19 6.37
C ASP A 223 -16.00 19.72 4.99
N LEU A 224 -15.18 18.95 4.28
CA LEU A 224 -14.70 19.29 2.95
C LEU A 224 -15.39 18.42 1.90
N THR A 225 -15.91 19.06 0.86
CA THR A 225 -16.49 18.37 -0.28
C THR A 225 -15.40 17.93 -1.26
N LEU A 226 -15.60 16.79 -1.91
CA LEU A 226 -14.72 16.30 -2.97
C LEU A 226 -15.17 16.88 -4.33
N ASP A 227 -15.24 18.21 -4.40
CA ASP A 227 -15.65 18.90 -5.62
C ASP A 227 -14.68 18.59 -6.76
N GLY A 228 -15.23 18.18 -7.90
CA GLY A 228 -14.46 17.71 -9.04
C GLY A 228 -14.10 16.21 -9.01
N PHE A 229 -14.13 15.52 -7.85
CA PHE A 229 -13.92 14.08 -7.81
C PHE A 229 -15.24 13.31 -7.83
N ARG A 230 -15.53 12.64 -8.93
CA ARG A 230 -16.81 11.93 -9.12
C ARG A 230 -16.65 10.55 -9.72
N THR A 231 -17.64 9.70 -9.47
CA THR A 231 -17.76 8.39 -10.10
C THR A 231 -18.39 8.52 -11.48
N VAL A 232 -17.77 7.89 -12.47
CA VAL A 232 -18.37 7.65 -13.80
C VAL A 232 -18.91 6.23 -13.78
N HIS A 233 -20.24 6.09 -13.65
CA HIS A 233 -20.89 4.79 -13.48
C HIS A 233 -20.54 3.82 -14.61
N GLY A 234 -20.20 2.59 -14.25
CA GLY A 234 -19.81 1.54 -15.19
C GLY A 234 -18.39 1.69 -15.77
N VAL A 235 -17.70 2.81 -15.59
CA VAL A 235 -16.38 3.09 -16.18
C VAL A 235 -15.30 3.23 -15.12
N GLY A 236 -15.42 4.21 -14.22
CA GLY A 236 -14.36 4.50 -13.25
C GLY A 236 -14.56 5.81 -12.52
N TYR A 237 -13.53 6.64 -12.49
CA TYR A 237 -13.50 7.89 -11.74
C TYR A 237 -12.88 9.01 -12.55
N ILE A 238 -13.25 10.25 -12.25
CA ILE A 238 -12.68 11.45 -12.85
C ILE A 238 -12.37 12.46 -11.74
N TYR A 239 -11.30 13.24 -11.93
CA TYR A 239 -10.96 14.40 -11.15
C TYR A 239 -10.91 15.63 -12.06
N ASP A 240 -11.95 16.46 -11.99
CA ASP A 240 -12.07 17.69 -12.77
C ASP A 240 -11.48 18.86 -11.96
N VAL A 241 -10.47 19.53 -12.48
CA VAL A 241 -9.80 20.66 -11.82
C VAL A 241 -10.50 21.98 -12.12
N GLU A 242 -11.31 22.06 -13.18
CA GLU A 242 -11.97 23.30 -13.64
C GLU A 242 -13.22 23.71 -12.83
N GLY A 243 -13.63 22.90 -11.82
CA GLY A 243 -14.83 23.16 -11.01
C GLY A 243 -14.66 24.12 -9.82
N GLN A 244 -13.47 24.67 -9.56
CA GLN A 244 -13.22 25.53 -8.38
C GLN A 244 -13.50 27.02 -8.61
N GLY A 245 -14.15 27.41 -9.70
CA GLY A 245 -14.24 28.83 -10.12
C GLY A 245 -15.61 29.40 -10.45
N GLN A 246 -16.76 28.76 -10.12
CA GLN A 246 -18.06 29.39 -10.34
C GLN A 246 -19.07 29.02 -9.24
N SER A 247 -18.97 29.70 -8.10
CA SER A 247 -20.09 29.94 -7.19
C SER A 247 -20.04 31.43 -6.80
N GLN A 248 -20.34 32.27 -7.76
CA GLN A 248 -20.79 33.67 -7.51
C GLN A 248 -21.81 34.00 -8.57
N THR A 249 -23.05 33.90 -8.26
CA THR A 249 -24.07 34.95 -8.34
C THR A 249 -25.40 34.44 -7.83
#